data_85787e2559b86465e9d9961ef2c70281
#
_entry.id   85787e2559b86465e9d9961ef2c70281
#
_cell.length_a   1.000
_cell.length_b   1.000
_cell.length_c   1.000
_cell.angle_alpha   90.00
_cell.angle_beta   90.00
_cell.angle_gamma   90.00
#
_symmetry.space_group_name_H-M   'P 1'
#
loop_
_entity.id
_entity.type
_entity.pdbx_description
1 polymer ?
#
loop_
_entity_poly.entity_id
_entity_poly.type
_entity_poly.pdbx_seq_one_letter_code
_entity_poly.pdbx_strand_id
1 'polypeptide(L)'
;MILVIYDSIDEHLKLAGEFDKAAIPMGMYLAWALNLGLLRQELVREHQRLMTRVRMQDAKGSELLMALGGNLDETLFSERGNRFAGNYYPRYMIDYASVFGRDPYLVEDTWSNYDKIAKLLTKELLGDIPLSTSVVNIVKSGSRTALNLVKSLLGR
;
A
#
# COMPACT_ATOMS: atom_id res chain seq x y z
N MET A 1 3.61 19.77 17.37
CA MET A 1 3.09 19.32 16.05
C MET A 1 2.54 17.91 16.24
N ILE A 2 1.31 17.66 15.80
CA ILE A 2 0.67 16.36 15.94
C ILE A 2 0.96 15.52 14.70
N LEU A 3 1.54 14.33 14.90
CA LEU A 3 1.79 13.38 13.83
C LEU A 3 0.46 12.78 13.36
N VAL A 4 0.20 12.81 12.05
CA VAL A 4 -0.97 12.16 11.46
C VAL A 4 -0.67 10.68 11.28
N ILE A 5 -1.41 9.83 11.98
CA ILE A 5 -1.33 8.38 11.89
C ILE A 5 -2.58 7.88 11.17
N TYR A 6 -2.39 7.21 10.04
CA TYR A 6 -3.49 6.63 9.27
C TYR A 6 -3.94 5.30 9.83
N ASP A 7 -3.00 4.50 10.35
CA ASP A 7 -3.30 3.19 10.91
C ASP A 7 -2.17 2.70 11.81
N SER A 8 -2.48 1.78 12.72
CA SER A 8 -1.54 1.20 13.66
C SER A 8 -1.77 -0.30 13.78
N ILE A 9 -0.68 -1.07 13.81
CA ILE A 9 -0.75 -2.52 13.99
C ILE A 9 -1.41 -2.90 15.33
N ASP A 10 -1.27 -2.07 16.35
CA ASP A 10 -1.87 -2.32 17.67
C ASP A 10 -3.40 -2.41 17.60
N GLU A 11 -4.02 -1.58 16.75
CA GLU A 11 -5.48 -1.62 16.56
C GLU A 11 -5.91 -2.92 15.86
N HIS A 12 -5.13 -3.35 14.87
CA HIS A 12 -5.40 -4.62 14.16
C HIS A 12 -5.12 -5.83 15.04
N LEU A 13 -4.11 -5.76 15.90
CA LEU A 13 -3.76 -6.85 16.80
C LEU A 13 -4.90 -7.23 17.76
N LYS A 14 -5.66 -6.25 18.22
CA LYS A 14 -6.85 -6.48 19.08
C LYS A 14 -7.87 -7.40 18.41
N LEU A 15 -7.98 -7.32 17.09
CA LEU A 15 -8.95 -8.09 16.30
C LEU A 15 -8.34 -9.39 15.75
N ALA A 16 -7.08 -9.34 15.33
CA ALA A 16 -6.39 -10.46 14.70
C ALA A 16 -5.85 -11.49 15.70
N GLY A 17 -5.46 -11.04 16.89
CA GLY A 17 -4.88 -11.86 17.94
C GLY A 17 -3.40 -12.21 17.77
N GLU A 18 -2.85 -12.04 16.55
CA GLU A 18 -1.46 -12.34 16.21
C GLU A 18 -0.87 -11.21 15.36
N PHE A 19 0.41 -10.86 15.62
CA PHE A 19 1.10 -9.80 14.85
C PHE A 19 1.19 -10.12 13.36
N ASP A 20 1.50 -11.34 13.02
CA ASP A 20 1.66 -11.74 11.61
C ASP A 20 0.37 -11.50 10.83
N LYS A 21 -0.77 -11.89 11.40
CA LYS A 21 -2.08 -11.66 10.77
C LYS A 21 -2.46 -10.19 10.75
N ALA A 22 -2.20 -9.46 11.82
CA ALA A 22 -2.50 -8.04 11.93
C ALA A 22 -1.74 -7.21 10.89
N ALA A 23 -0.52 -7.62 10.55
CA ALA A 23 0.34 -6.91 9.62
C ALA A 23 -0.04 -7.06 8.15
N ILE A 24 -0.86 -8.04 7.78
CA ILE A 24 -1.10 -8.37 6.37
C ILE A 24 -1.85 -7.27 5.63
N PRO A 25 -3.03 -6.77 6.09
CA PRO A 25 -3.74 -5.73 5.36
C PRO A 25 -2.93 -4.45 5.20
N MET A 26 -2.33 -3.97 6.29
CA MET A 26 -1.50 -2.76 6.26
C MET A 26 -0.26 -2.95 5.39
N GLY A 27 0.36 -4.13 5.47
CA GLY A 27 1.55 -4.48 4.68
C GLY A 27 1.27 -4.48 3.18
N MET A 28 0.12 -4.97 2.75
CA MET A 28 -0.28 -4.94 1.34
C MET A 28 -0.45 -3.50 0.84
N TYR A 29 -1.06 -2.62 1.64
CA TYR A 29 -1.16 -1.21 1.31
C TYR A 29 0.23 -0.57 1.17
N LEU A 30 1.12 -0.85 2.12
CA LEU A 30 2.48 -0.29 2.13
C LEU A 30 3.29 -0.77 0.92
N ALA A 31 3.22 -2.06 0.57
CA ALA A 31 3.87 -2.60 -0.62
C ALA A 31 3.33 -1.95 -1.90
N TRP A 32 2.03 -1.76 -1.98
CA TRP A 32 1.41 -1.05 -3.09
C TRP A 32 1.90 0.39 -3.20
N ALA A 33 1.93 1.11 -2.08
CA ALA A 33 2.42 2.50 -2.04
C ALA A 33 3.88 2.59 -2.49
N LEU A 34 4.71 1.63 -2.09
CA LEU A 34 6.10 1.53 -2.56
C LEU A 34 6.14 1.35 -4.08
N ASN A 35 5.36 0.42 -4.61
CA ASN A 35 5.33 0.12 -6.04
C ASN A 35 4.82 1.29 -6.89
N LEU A 36 3.94 2.10 -6.36
CA LEU A 36 3.39 3.28 -7.05
C LEU A 36 4.20 4.57 -6.84
N GLY A 37 5.32 4.48 -6.13
CA GLY A 37 6.17 5.65 -5.89
C GLY A 37 5.55 6.66 -4.92
N LEU A 38 4.72 6.21 -3.99
CA LEU A 38 4.02 7.06 -3.03
C LEU A 38 4.74 7.18 -1.68
N LEU A 39 5.85 6.47 -1.49
CA LEU A 39 6.67 6.59 -0.30
C LEU A 39 7.68 7.73 -0.47
N ARG A 40 8.10 8.32 0.64
CA ARG A 40 9.12 9.35 0.66
C ARG A 40 10.45 8.79 0.14
N GLN A 41 11.12 9.50 -0.76
CA GLN A 41 12.35 9.02 -1.38
C GLN A 41 13.48 8.78 -0.37
N GLU A 42 13.58 9.63 0.65
CA GLU A 42 14.57 9.47 1.72
C GLU A 42 14.38 8.15 2.46
N LEU A 43 13.12 7.81 2.76
CA LEU A 43 12.78 6.54 3.40
C LEU A 43 13.18 5.35 2.51
N VAL A 44 12.89 5.43 1.22
CA VAL A 44 13.25 4.37 0.27
C VAL A 44 14.77 4.18 0.21
N ARG A 45 15.54 5.25 0.23
CA ARG A 45 17.01 5.17 0.24
C ARG A 45 17.54 4.57 1.54
N GLU A 46 16.99 4.99 2.69
CA GLU A 46 17.40 4.47 4.00
C GLU A 46 17.16 2.98 4.15
N HIS A 47 16.12 2.45 3.50
CA HIS A 47 15.73 1.04 3.56
C HIS A 47 15.84 0.36 2.19
N GLN A 48 16.75 0.82 1.34
CA GLN A 48 16.86 0.41 -0.06
C GLN A 48 16.88 -1.11 -0.25
N ARG A 49 17.64 -1.82 0.58
CA ARG A 49 17.78 -3.27 0.46
C ARG A 49 16.44 -4.00 0.65
N LEU A 50 15.71 -3.66 1.68
CA LEU A 50 14.40 -4.27 1.96
C LEU A 50 13.36 -3.84 0.93
N MET A 51 13.34 -2.55 0.57
CA MET A 51 12.43 -2.02 -0.44
C MET A 51 12.61 -2.73 -1.79
N THR A 52 13.86 -2.97 -2.20
CA THR A 52 14.17 -3.72 -3.42
C THR A 52 13.64 -5.14 -3.34
N ARG A 53 13.83 -5.82 -2.21
CA ARG A 53 13.32 -7.17 -2.01
C ARG A 53 11.80 -7.25 -2.11
N VAL A 54 11.10 -6.26 -1.56
CA VAL A 54 9.64 -6.18 -1.67
C VAL A 54 9.22 -5.97 -3.13
N ARG A 55 9.88 -5.07 -3.84
CA ARG A 55 9.60 -4.85 -5.28
C ARG A 55 9.82 -6.09 -6.13
N MET A 56 10.82 -6.89 -5.76
CA MET A 56 11.15 -8.14 -6.45
C MET A 56 10.31 -9.33 -5.96
N GLN A 57 9.37 -9.10 -5.05
CA GLN A 57 8.52 -10.14 -4.43
C GLN A 57 9.33 -11.20 -3.63
N ASP A 58 10.52 -10.82 -3.16
CA ASP A 58 11.38 -11.62 -2.31
C ASP A 58 11.20 -11.32 -0.81
N ALA A 59 10.42 -10.30 -0.48
CA ALA A 59 9.98 -9.98 0.86
C ALA A 59 8.55 -9.47 0.79
N LYS A 60 7.78 -9.67 1.86
CA LYS A 60 6.38 -9.25 1.92
C LYS A 60 6.23 -7.80 2.41
N GLY A 61 5.10 -7.18 2.08
CA GLY A 61 4.74 -5.87 2.62
C GLY A 61 4.62 -5.88 4.14
N SER A 62 4.17 -6.99 4.73
CA SER A 62 4.12 -7.17 6.18
C SER A 62 5.51 -7.09 6.83
N GLU A 63 6.54 -7.66 6.19
CA GLU A 63 7.92 -7.54 6.66
C GLU A 63 8.39 -6.08 6.61
N LEU A 64 8.06 -5.35 5.55
CA LEU A 64 8.39 -3.93 5.42
C LEU A 64 7.70 -3.11 6.51
N LEU A 65 6.42 -3.36 6.75
CA LEU A 65 5.65 -2.67 7.79
C LEU A 65 6.31 -2.83 9.16
N MET A 66 6.68 -4.06 9.51
CA MET A 66 7.32 -4.33 10.81
C MET A 66 8.69 -3.65 10.91
N ALA A 67 9.46 -3.64 9.84
CA ALA A 67 10.76 -2.95 9.80
C ALA A 67 10.63 -1.42 9.98
N LEU A 68 9.49 -0.85 9.57
CA LEU A 68 9.20 0.58 9.71
C LEU A 68 8.44 0.94 11.00
N GLY A 69 8.26 -0.01 11.92
CA GLY A 69 7.69 0.26 13.23
C GLY A 69 6.21 -0.07 13.40
N GLY A 70 5.54 -0.61 12.39
CA GLY A 70 4.17 -1.11 12.52
C GLY A 70 3.06 -0.07 12.39
N ASN A 71 3.38 1.18 12.06
CA ASN A 71 2.41 2.24 11.84
C ASN A 71 2.44 2.72 10.39
N LEU A 72 1.29 3.15 9.89
CA LEU A 72 1.21 3.94 8.67
C LEU A 72 0.93 5.38 9.06
N ASP A 73 1.93 6.23 8.95
CA ASP A 73 1.83 7.65 9.31
C ASP A 73 2.38 8.55 8.21
N GLU A 74 2.18 9.86 8.38
CA GLU A 74 2.55 10.84 7.36
C GLU A 74 4.06 10.89 7.04
N THR A 75 4.91 10.37 7.92
CA THR A 75 6.36 10.37 7.69
C THR A 75 6.81 9.35 6.65
N LEU A 76 5.97 8.36 6.35
CA LEU A 76 6.30 7.31 5.37
C LEU A 76 6.07 7.75 3.94
N PHE A 77 5.12 8.65 3.72
CA PHE A 77 4.59 8.93 2.39
C PHE A 77 5.14 10.24 1.81
N SER A 78 5.18 10.30 0.49
CA SER A 78 5.35 11.56 -0.25
C SER A 78 4.13 12.46 -0.05
N GLU A 79 4.22 13.71 -0.49
CA GLU A 79 3.07 14.62 -0.46
C GLU A 79 1.84 14.02 -1.16
N ARG A 80 2.05 13.43 -2.33
CA ARG A 80 0.97 12.76 -3.08
C ARG A 80 0.43 11.53 -2.35
N GLY A 81 1.33 10.74 -1.75
CA GLY A 81 0.94 9.57 -0.95
C GLY A 81 0.13 9.96 0.27
N ASN A 82 0.51 11.04 0.95
CA ASN A 82 -0.24 11.56 2.11
C ASN A 82 -1.62 12.09 1.70
N ARG A 83 -1.71 12.80 0.59
CA ARG A 83 -3.00 13.29 0.10
C ARG A 83 -3.94 12.12 -0.21
N PHE A 84 -3.45 11.11 -0.91
CA PHE A 84 -4.26 9.93 -1.20
C PHE A 84 -4.66 9.17 0.06
N ALA A 85 -3.73 8.94 0.98
CA ALA A 85 -4.01 8.24 2.24
C ALA A 85 -5.05 8.99 3.07
N GLY A 86 -4.93 10.32 3.18
CA GLY A 86 -5.88 11.13 3.92
C GLY A 86 -7.31 11.04 3.37
N ASN A 87 -7.45 10.94 2.04
CA ASN A 87 -8.75 10.86 1.38
C ASN A 87 -9.32 9.44 1.33
N TYR A 88 -8.45 8.44 1.14
CA TYR A 88 -8.89 7.08 0.84
C TYR A 88 -8.77 6.10 2.00
N TYR A 89 -7.70 6.16 2.80
CA TYR A 89 -7.39 5.11 3.77
C TYR A 89 -8.54 4.80 4.76
N PRO A 90 -9.38 5.77 5.16
CA PRO A 90 -10.54 5.46 6.01
C PRO A 90 -11.48 4.39 5.45
N ARG A 91 -11.49 4.18 4.12
CA ARG A 91 -12.30 3.14 3.47
C ARG A 91 -11.55 1.83 3.22
N TYR A 92 -10.23 1.82 3.45
CA TYR A 92 -9.38 0.70 3.02
C TYR A 92 -9.83 -0.64 3.60
N MET A 93 -10.06 -0.72 4.91
CA MET A 93 -10.44 -2.00 5.54
C MET A 93 -11.81 -2.50 5.08
N ILE A 94 -12.73 -1.60 4.78
CA ILE A 94 -14.04 -1.95 4.21
C ILE A 94 -13.86 -2.55 2.82
N ASP A 95 -13.07 -1.89 1.98
CA ASP A 95 -12.80 -2.37 0.62
C ASP A 95 -12.00 -3.67 0.63
N TYR A 96 -11.03 -3.80 1.54
CA TYR A 96 -10.25 -5.02 1.72
C TYR A 96 -11.17 -6.21 2.06
N ALA A 97 -12.04 -6.06 3.04
CA ALA A 97 -13.00 -7.10 3.41
C ALA A 97 -13.94 -7.45 2.25
N SER A 98 -14.36 -6.46 1.48
CA SER A 98 -15.23 -6.65 0.32
C SER A 98 -14.53 -7.43 -0.80
N VAL A 99 -13.26 -7.11 -1.09
CA VAL A 99 -12.47 -7.79 -2.13
C VAL A 99 -12.33 -9.28 -1.83
N PHE A 100 -12.06 -9.63 -0.57
CA PHE A 100 -11.81 -11.02 -0.18
C PHE A 100 -13.05 -11.76 0.28
N GLY A 101 -14.13 -11.08 0.60
CA GLY A 101 -15.39 -11.70 1.01
C GLY A 101 -15.30 -12.51 2.29
N ARG A 102 -14.38 -12.18 3.19
CA ARG A 102 -14.13 -12.88 4.45
C ARG A 102 -13.52 -11.95 5.48
N ASP A 103 -13.33 -12.46 6.71
CA ASP A 103 -12.59 -11.77 7.75
C ASP A 103 -11.22 -11.32 7.20
N PRO A 104 -10.89 -10.02 7.28
CA PRO A 104 -9.61 -9.50 6.77
C PRO A 104 -8.37 -10.22 7.28
N TYR A 105 -8.42 -10.72 8.52
CA TYR A 105 -7.28 -11.34 9.17
C TYR A 105 -7.13 -12.85 8.86
N LEU A 106 -8.05 -13.40 8.06
CA LEU A 106 -7.97 -14.76 7.53
C LEU A 106 -7.46 -14.81 6.08
N VAL A 107 -7.13 -13.67 5.50
CA VAL A 107 -6.55 -13.56 4.17
C VAL A 107 -5.08 -13.91 4.21
N GLU A 108 -4.64 -14.84 3.36
CA GLU A 108 -3.24 -15.24 3.29
C GLU A 108 -2.36 -14.14 2.70
N ASP A 109 -1.14 -14.02 3.23
CA ASP A 109 -0.14 -13.05 2.77
C ASP A 109 0.56 -13.56 1.51
N THR A 110 -0.13 -13.49 0.38
CA THR A 110 0.38 -13.95 -0.92
C THR A 110 0.42 -12.80 -1.92
N TRP A 111 1.31 -12.89 -2.90
CA TRP A 111 1.36 -11.90 -3.98
C TRP A 111 0.11 -11.96 -4.86
N SER A 112 -0.52 -13.12 -4.99
CA SER A 112 -1.81 -13.27 -5.67
C SER A 112 -2.90 -12.44 -4.99
N ASN A 113 -2.99 -12.49 -3.67
CA ASN A 113 -3.93 -11.67 -2.90
C ASN A 113 -3.55 -10.18 -2.94
N TYR A 114 -2.26 -9.88 -2.85
CA TYR A 114 -1.76 -8.51 -3.05
C TYR A 114 -2.25 -7.93 -4.38
N ASP A 115 -2.13 -8.68 -5.47
CA ASP A 115 -2.54 -8.20 -6.80
C ASP A 115 -4.02 -7.80 -6.84
N LYS A 116 -4.88 -8.52 -6.12
CA LYS A 116 -6.30 -8.20 -6.05
C LYS A 116 -6.57 -6.85 -5.39
N ILE A 117 -5.94 -6.60 -4.25
CA ILE A 117 -6.12 -5.33 -3.55
C ILE A 117 -5.38 -4.18 -4.24
N ALA A 118 -4.19 -4.46 -4.80
CA ALA A 118 -3.41 -3.48 -5.54
C ALA A 118 -4.18 -2.95 -6.76
N LYS A 119 -4.91 -3.80 -7.44
CA LYS A 119 -5.75 -3.41 -8.57
C LYS A 119 -6.83 -2.42 -8.15
N LEU A 120 -7.51 -2.68 -7.04
CA LEU A 120 -8.52 -1.77 -6.50
C LEU A 120 -7.88 -0.44 -6.09
N LEU A 121 -6.77 -0.48 -5.36
CA LEU A 121 -6.08 0.72 -4.90
C LEU A 121 -5.60 1.59 -6.07
N THR A 122 -5.07 0.98 -7.11
CA THR A 122 -4.62 1.71 -8.30
C THR A 122 -5.80 2.40 -8.99
N LYS A 123 -6.94 1.74 -9.08
CA LYS A 123 -8.17 2.33 -9.63
C LYS A 123 -8.62 3.55 -8.81
N GLU A 124 -8.60 3.43 -7.48
CA GLU A 124 -8.95 4.55 -6.59
C GLU A 124 -7.98 5.71 -6.73
N LEU A 125 -6.67 5.42 -6.83
CA LEU A 125 -5.66 6.45 -7.05
C LEU A 125 -5.87 7.18 -8.38
N LEU A 126 -6.18 6.48 -9.45
CA LEU A 126 -6.45 7.08 -10.75
C LEU A 126 -7.69 7.96 -10.73
N GLY A 127 -8.70 7.59 -9.95
CA GLY A 127 -9.90 8.41 -9.76
C GLY A 127 -9.68 9.68 -8.94
N ASP A 128 -8.68 9.67 -8.06
CA ASP A 128 -8.35 10.79 -7.16
C ASP A 128 -7.50 11.89 -7.85
N ILE A 129 -6.96 11.61 -9.04
CA ILE A 129 -6.05 12.51 -9.74
C ILE A 129 -6.70 13.01 -11.04
N PRO A 130 -6.55 14.31 -11.41
CA PRO A 130 -7.05 14.81 -12.69
C PRO A 130 -6.48 14.01 -13.87
N LEU A 131 -7.34 13.52 -14.76
CA LEU A 131 -6.99 12.62 -15.86
C LEU A 131 -5.85 13.15 -16.76
N SER A 132 -5.71 14.46 -16.91
CA SER A 132 -4.72 15.07 -17.81
C SER A 132 -3.26 14.92 -17.36
N THR A 133 -3.01 14.70 -16.07
CA THR A 133 -1.65 14.62 -15.52
C THR A 133 -1.33 13.31 -14.84
N SER A 134 -2.34 12.56 -14.45
CA SER A 134 -2.20 11.45 -13.52
C SER A 134 -1.47 10.23 -14.08
N VAL A 135 -1.85 9.78 -15.28
CA VAL A 135 -1.32 8.54 -15.86
C VAL A 135 0.17 8.66 -16.16
N VAL A 136 0.57 9.79 -16.76
CA VAL A 136 1.99 10.04 -17.10
C VAL A 136 2.86 10.09 -15.85
N ASN A 137 2.41 10.75 -14.80
CA ASN A 137 3.16 10.89 -13.56
C ASN A 137 3.29 9.56 -12.81
N ILE A 138 2.23 8.76 -12.77
CA ILE A 138 2.25 7.42 -12.15
C ILE A 138 3.23 6.52 -12.92
N VAL A 139 3.17 6.51 -14.24
CA VAL A 139 4.06 5.70 -15.08
C VAL A 139 5.52 6.12 -14.90
N LYS A 140 5.81 7.42 -14.81
CA LYS A 140 7.17 7.92 -14.61
C LYS A 140 7.74 7.59 -13.24
N SER A 141 6.92 7.51 -12.20
CA SER A 141 7.34 7.29 -10.82
C SER A 141 7.30 5.82 -10.38
N GLY A 142 6.63 4.97 -11.15
CA GLY A 142 6.36 3.59 -10.77
C GLY A 142 7.41 2.58 -11.23
N SER A 143 7.41 1.42 -10.59
CA SER A 143 8.14 0.24 -11.01
C SER A 143 7.44 -0.42 -12.23
N ARG A 144 8.07 -1.49 -12.79
CA ARG A 144 7.41 -2.32 -13.82
C ARG A 144 6.03 -2.82 -13.39
N THR A 145 5.90 -3.19 -12.12
CA THR A 145 4.64 -3.66 -11.53
C THR A 145 3.57 -2.57 -11.60
N ALA A 146 3.93 -1.34 -11.20
CA ALA A 146 3.01 -0.20 -11.28
C ALA A 146 2.57 0.08 -12.72
N LEU A 147 3.52 0.05 -13.67
CA LEU A 147 3.23 0.25 -15.08
C LEU A 147 2.27 -0.84 -15.62
N ASN A 148 2.49 -2.09 -15.25
CA ASN A 148 1.65 -3.19 -15.67
C ASN A 148 0.24 -3.08 -15.09
N LEU A 149 0.10 -2.68 -13.83
CA LEU A 149 -1.19 -2.44 -13.20
C LEU A 149 -1.97 -1.32 -13.92
N VAL A 150 -1.31 -0.21 -14.20
CA VAL A 150 -1.91 0.91 -14.94
C VAL A 150 -2.35 0.47 -16.34
N LYS A 151 -1.50 -0.25 -17.07
CA LYS A 151 -1.84 -0.80 -18.39
C LYS A 151 -3.02 -1.75 -18.35
N SER A 152 -3.07 -2.63 -17.34
CA SER A 152 -4.18 -3.56 -17.14
C SER A 152 -5.51 -2.85 -16.93
N LEU A 153 -5.50 -1.72 -16.20
CA LEU A 153 -6.70 -0.94 -15.95
C LEU A 153 -7.15 -0.11 -17.15
N LEU A 154 -6.20 0.43 -17.93
CA LEU A 154 -6.49 1.27 -19.10
C LEU A 154 -6.77 0.46 -20.37
N GLY A 155 -6.28 -0.77 -20.46
CA GLY A 155 -6.46 -1.65 -21.62
C GLY A 155 -7.82 -2.34 -21.71
N ARG A 156 -8.74 -1.93 -20.88
CA ARG A 156 -10.12 -2.39 -20.87
C ARG A 156 -11.05 -1.25 -21.26
#